data_e46e9951c79e4d0d1157aaf6a6b86e16
#
_entry.id   e46e9951c79e4d0d1157aaf6a6b86e16
#
_cell.length_a   1.000
_cell.length_b   1.000
_cell.length_c   1.000
_cell.angle_alpha   90.00
_cell.angle_beta   90.00
_cell.angle_gamma   90.00
#
_symmetry.space_group_name_H-M   'P 1'
#
loop_
_entity.id
_entity.type
_entity.pdbx_description
1 polymer ?
#
loop_
_entity_poly.entity_id
_entity_poly.type
_entity_poly.pdbx_seq_one_letter_code
_entity_poly.pdbx_strand_id
1 'polypeptide(L)'
;MLSHHPGKCSHIRTPSAKTKSAPLDRVITATLKLWRKHHLTYDQTRYIAKEVRRALAIARPPTRQRVIARLSRTEEERLIAQAYRMPGVRGLLIKTLFQTGARVSEFVYLQVPEVYVDEQMLLITHAKGGKQRYVPLLPELPHELRTYLRDRTTGP
;
A
#
# COMPACT_ATOMS: atom_id res chain seq x y z
N MET A 1 5.73 35.56 29.97
CA MET A 1 6.40 35.65 28.65
C MET A 1 6.61 34.23 28.14
N LEU A 2 5.71 33.74 27.32
CA LEU A 2 5.76 32.41 26.73
C LEU A 2 6.06 32.57 25.25
N SER A 3 7.26 32.19 24.84
CA SER A 3 7.73 32.27 23.46
C SER A 3 7.12 31.12 22.65
N HIS A 4 6.28 31.49 21.68
CA HIS A 4 5.80 30.61 20.64
C HIS A 4 6.92 30.29 19.63
N HIS A 5 7.30 29.03 19.52
CA HIS A 5 8.09 28.54 18.40
C HIS A 5 7.14 28.05 17.30
N PRO A 6 7.20 28.60 16.08
CA PRO A 6 6.45 28.04 14.96
C PRO A 6 7.16 26.80 14.43
N GLY A 7 6.50 25.65 14.55
CA GLY A 7 6.95 24.38 13.96
C GLY A 7 7.04 24.50 12.44
N LYS A 8 8.23 24.27 11.90
CA LYS A 8 8.51 24.18 10.47
C LYS A 8 7.83 22.95 9.89
N CYS A 9 6.77 23.16 9.11
CA CYS A 9 6.21 22.15 8.22
C CYS A 9 7.28 21.74 7.21
N SER A 10 7.76 20.52 7.34
CA SER A 10 8.75 19.92 6.45
C SER A 10 8.14 19.55 5.12
N HIS A 11 8.65 20.14 4.10
CA HIS A 11 8.71 19.86 2.69
C HIS A 11 8.05 18.56 2.21
N ILE A 12 6.94 18.73 1.52
CA ILE A 12 6.46 17.77 0.52
C ILE A 12 7.53 17.72 -0.58
N ARG A 13 8.29 16.64 -0.63
CA ARG A 13 9.20 16.39 -1.75
C ARG A 13 8.36 16.13 -3.00
N THR A 14 8.28 17.12 -3.85
CA THR A 14 7.87 16.94 -5.25
C THR A 14 8.77 15.88 -5.90
N PRO A 15 8.23 14.92 -6.68
CA PRO A 15 9.06 13.97 -7.39
C PRO A 15 9.97 14.71 -8.35
N SER A 16 11.27 14.60 -8.12
CA SER A 16 12.32 15.13 -8.98
C SER A 16 12.05 14.70 -10.43
N ALA A 17 11.84 15.64 -11.32
CA ALA A 17 11.80 15.41 -12.76
C ALA A 17 13.09 14.68 -13.14
N LYS A 18 12.96 13.44 -13.65
CA LYS A 18 14.07 12.63 -14.15
C LYS A 18 14.69 13.38 -15.31
N THR A 19 15.81 14.05 -15.09
CA THR A 19 16.61 14.67 -16.12
C THR A 19 17.11 13.55 -17.02
N LYS A 20 16.50 13.42 -18.21
CA LYS A 20 16.96 12.48 -19.24
C LYS A 20 18.31 12.97 -19.71
N SER A 21 19.37 12.21 -19.48
CA SER A 21 20.70 12.57 -20.00
C SER A 21 20.76 12.22 -21.50
N ALA A 22 21.29 13.12 -22.31
CA ALA A 22 21.44 12.91 -23.77
C ALA A 22 22.08 11.57 -24.19
N PRO A 23 23.07 11.01 -23.43
CA PRO A 23 23.61 9.67 -23.69
C PRO A 23 22.56 8.57 -23.51
N LEU A 24 21.71 8.66 -22.49
CA LEU A 24 20.71 7.64 -22.18
C LEU A 24 19.62 7.60 -23.27
N ASP A 25 19.19 8.75 -23.79
CA ASP A 25 18.21 8.82 -24.86
C ASP A 25 18.71 8.18 -26.18
N ARG A 26 20.03 8.31 -26.46
CA ARG A 26 20.65 7.61 -27.60
C ARG A 26 20.62 6.10 -27.44
N VAL A 27 20.94 5.58 -26.24
CA VAL A 27 20.89 4.15 -25.94
C VAL A 27 19.46 3.63 -26.03
N ILE A 28 18.50 4.36 -25.47
CA ILE A 28 17.08 4.00 -25.56
C ILE A 28 16.62 3.93 -27.03
N THR A 29 16.97 4.92 -27.84
CA THR A 29 16.60 4.96 -29.26
C THR A 29 17.19 3.78 -30.04
N ALA A 30 18.45 3.45 -29.80
CA ALA A 30 19.11 2.30 -30.42
C ALA A 30 18.45 0.97 -29.99
N THR A 31 18.17 0.82 -28.72
CA THR A 31 17.46 -0.35 -28.16
C THR A 31 16.07 -0.51 -28.76
N LEU A 32 15.30 0.58 -28.87
CA LEU A 32 13.96 0.58 -29.50
C LEU A 32 14.01 0.12 -30.95
N LYS A 33 14.99 0.61 -31.75
CA LYS A 33 15.16 0.16 -33.13
C LYS A 33 15.43 -1.34 -33.21
N LEU A 34 16.32 -1.85 -32.36
CA LEU A 34 16.67 -3.26 -32.30
C LEU A 34 15.46 -4.13 -31.89
N TRP A 35 14.76 -3.75 -30.86
CA TRP A 35 13.62 -4.52 -30.33
C TRP A 35 12.44 -4.53 -31.31
N ARG A 36 12.17 -3.44 -32.01
CA ARG A 36 11.16 -3.39 -33.08
C ARG A 36 11.51 -4.32 -34.25
N LYS A 37 12.78 -4.34 -34.65
CA LYS A 37 13.25 -5.23 -35.74
C LYS A 37 12.99 -6.72 -35.43
N HIS A 38 13.08 -7.11 -34.16
CA HIS A 38 12.94 -8.50 -33.74
C HIS A 38 11.56 -8.85 -33.18
N HIS A 39 10.59 -7.94 -33.19
CA HIS A 39 9.22 -8.16 -32.70
C HIS A 39 9.15 -8.81 -31.31
N LEU A 40 9.97 -8.33 -30.37
CA LEU A 40 10.13 -8.96 -29.05
C LEU A 40 8.89 -8.81 -28.17
N THR A 41 8.53 -9.89 -27.50
CA THR A 41 7.46 -9.91 -26.49
C THR A 41 7.94 -9.30 -25.17
N TYR A 42 7.00 -8.99 -24.26
CA TYR A 42 7.32 -8.46 -22.94
C TYR A 42 8.29 -9.35 -22.13
N ASP A 43 8.06 -10.67 -22.14
CA ASP A 43 8.89 -11.60 -21.39
C ASP A 43 10.29 -11.74 -22.00
N GLN A 44 10.38 -11.73 -23.33
CA GLN A 44 11.67 -11.71 -24.02
C GLN A 44 12.46 -10.45 -23.70
N THR A 45 11.83 -9.29 -23.66
CA THR A 45 12.51 -8.04 -23.30
C THR A 45 13.00 -8.05 -21.84
N ARG A 46 12.23 -8.63 -20.93
CA ARG A 46 12.67 -8.83 -19.52
C ARG A 46 13.88 -9.76 -19.43
N TYR A 47 13.83 -10.85 -20.16
CA TYR A 47 14.95 -11.82 -20.20
C TYR A 47 16.22 -11.17 -20.75
N ILE A 48 16.16 -10.51 -21.91
CA ILE A 48 17.29 -9.81 -22.52
C ILE A 48 17.87 -8.76 -21.56
N ALA A 49 17.03 -7.95 -20.93
CA ALA A 49 17.49 -6.95 -19.97
C ALA A 49 18.17 -7.57 -18.74
N LYS A 50 17.79 -8.78 -18.33
CA LYS A 50 18.45 -9.53 -17.27
C LYS A 50 19.82 -10.02 -17.71
N GLU A 51 19.93 -10.62 -18.88
CA GLU A 51 21.19 -11.17 -19.41
C GLU A 51 22.19 -10.04 -19.73
N VAL A 52 21.74 -8.93 -20.30
CA VAL A 52 22.60 -7.75 -20.52
C VAL A 52 23.19 -7.22 -19.20
N ARG A 53 22.36 -7.13 -18.13
CA ARG A 53 22.87 -6.72 -16.82
C ARG A 53 23.87 -7.71 -16.25
N ARG A 54 23.65 -9.01 -16.47
CA ARG A 54 24.56 -10.07 -16.04
C ARG A 54 25.90 -9.97 -16.77
N ALA A 55 25.86 -9.84 -18.09
CA ALA A 55 27.06 -9.73 -18.92
C ALA A 55 27.88 -8.47 -18.61
N LEU A 56 27.20 -7.37 -18.27
CA LEU A 56 27.86 -6.11 -17.88
C LEU A 56 28.24 -6.06 -16.39
N ALA A 57 28.05 -7.13 -15.62
CA ALA A 57 28.26 -7.18 -14.17
C ALA A 57 27.53 -6.06 -13.39
N ILE A 58 26.40 -5.56 -13.90
CA ILE A 58 25.62 -4.51 -13.24
C ILE A 58 24.84 -5.14 -12.10
N ALA A 59 25.37 -4.99 -10.88
CA ALA A 59 24.69 -5.44 -9.67
C ALA A 59 23.57 -4.48 -9.27
N ARG A 60 22.51 -5.04 -8.68
CA ARG A 60 21.46 -4.22 -8.04
C ARG A 60 22.07 -3.49 -6.84
N PRO A 61 21.86 -2.17 -6.69
CA PRO A 61 22.36 -1.48 -5.52
C PRO A 61 21.77 -2.12 -4.24
N PRO A 62 22.55 -2.23 -3.16
CA PRO A 62 22.08 -2.81 -1.91
C PRO A 62 20.86 -2.03 -1.42
N THR A 63 19.79 -2.74 -1.19
CA THR A 63 18.57 -2.15 -0.60
C THR A 63 18.88 -1.86 0.86
N ARG A 64 18.90 -0.60 1.26
CA ARG A 64 18.98 -0.24 2.67
C ARG A 64 17.76 -0.84 3.38
N GLN A 65 17.99 -1.82 4.21
CA GLN A 65 16.96 -2.32 5.11
C GLN A 65 16.60 -1.19 6.09
N ARG A 66 15.41 -0.63 5.93
CA ARG A 66 14.88 0.27 6.95
C ARG A 66 14.47 -0.58 8.13
N VAL A 67 14.98 -0.27 9.31
CA VAL A 67 14.46 -0.83 10.55
C VAL A 67 12.98 -0.39 10.62
N ILE A 68 12.10 -1.37 10.60
CA ILE A 68 10.66 -1.12 10.72
C ILE A 68 10.40 -0.84 12.19
N ALA A 69 10.09 0.40 12.54
CA ALA A 69 9.60 0.74 13.86
C ALA A 69 8.20 0.10 14.02
N ARG A 70 8.05 -0.77 15.00
CA ARG A 70 6.77 -1.40 15.37
C ARG A 70 6.23 -0.70 16.59
N LEU A 71 4.92 -0.51 16.64
CA LEU A 71 4.25 -0.10 17.88
C LEU A 71 4.39 -1.22 18.90
N SER A 72 4.65 -0.87 20.14
CA SER A 72 4.50 -1.78 21.28
C SER A 72 3.01 -2.02 21.51
N ARG A 73 2.68 -3.11 22.20
CA ARG A 73 1.29 -3.44 22.54
C ARG A 73 0.59 -2.30 23.29
N THR A 74 1.28 -1.67 24.20
CA THR A 74 0.74 -0.53 24.98
C THR A 74 0.47 0.70 24.10
N GLU A 75 1.32 0.97 23.11
CA GLU A 75 1.10 2.06 22.16
C GLU A 75 -0.06 1.77 21.22
N GLU A 76 -0.21 0.51 20.80
CA GLU A 76 -1.34 0.04 20.00
C GLU A 76 -2.67 0.24 20.73
N GLU A 77 -2.75 -0.23 21.99
CA GLU A 77 -3.94 -0.07 22.84
C GLU A 77 -4.29 1.41 23.04
N ARG A 78 -3.28 2.27 23.28
CA ARG A 78 -3.46 3.72 23.42
C ARG A 78 -3.96 4.36 22.12
N LEU A 79 -3.41 3.95 20.98
CA LEU A 79 -3.82 4.43 19.66
C LEU A 79 -5.30 4.11 19.40
N ILE A 80 -5.69 2.87 19.62
CA ILE A 80 -7.08 2.41 19.45
C ILE A 80 -8.00 3.16 20.41
N ALA A 81 -7.66 3.23 21.70
CA ALA A 81 -8.44 3.97 22.68
C ALA A 81 -8.63 5.44 22.31
N GLN A 82 -7.56 6.10 21.83
CA GLN A 82 -7.65 7.48 21.40
C GLN A 82 -8.51 7.64 20.13
N ALA A 83 -8.47 6.69 19.21
CA ALA A 83 -9.29 6.69 18.00
C ALA A 83 -10.79 6.59 18.34
N TYR A 84 -11.17 5.79 19.34
CA TYR A 84 -12.56 5.70 19.82
C TYR A 84 -13.05 6.96 20.56
N ARG A 85 -12.16 7.77 21.10
CA ARG A 85 -12.53 9.09 21.68
C ARG A 85 -12.85 10.14 20.63
N MET A 86 -12.40 9.92 19.39
CA MET A 86 -12.69 10.83 18.30
C MET A 86 -14.11 10.58 17.76
N PRO A 87 -14.83 11.64 17.31
CA PRO A 87 -16.17 11.47 16.77
C PRO A 87 -16.19 10.65 15.48
N GLY A 88 -17.30 9.94 15.25
CA GLY A 88 -17.53 9.14 14.04
C GLY A 88 -16.89 7.74 14.09
N VAL A 89 -16.62 7.17 12.94
CA VAL A 89 -16.21 5.77 12.76
C VAL A 89 -14.70 5.51 12.89
N ARG A 90 -13.95 6.50 13.34
CA ARG A 90 -12.46 6.42 13.35
C ARG A 90 -11.93 5.28 14.19
N GLY A 91 -12.53 5.02 15.34
CA GLY A 91 -12.16 3.89 16.21
C GLY A 91 -12.34 2.55 15.50
N LEU A 92 -13.52 2.32 14.95
CA LEU A 92 -13.85 1.11 14.21
C LEU A 92 -12.94 0.92 13.00
N LEU A 93 -12.68 1.98 12.23
CA LEU A 93 -11.80 1.97 11.06
C LEU A 93 -10.37 1.57 11.44
N ILE A 94 -9.79 2.22 12.46
CA ILE A 94 -8.42 1.93 12.90
C ILE A 94 -8.33 0.52 13.47
N LYS A 95 -9.30 0.10 14.28
CA LYS A 95 -9.38 -1.26 14.83
C LYS A 95 -9.45 -2.30 13.70
N THR A 96 -10.28 -2.08 12.70
CA THR A 96 -10.41 -2.99 11.55
C THR A 96 -9.11 -3.08 10.76
N LEU A 97 -8.47 -1.97 10.44
CA LEU A 97 -7.18 -1.96 9.74
C LEU A 97 -6.10 -2.71 10.54
N PHE A 98 -6.08 -2.50 11.84
CA PHE A 98 -5.11 -3.14 12.73
C PHE A 98 -5.29 -4.65 12.80
N GLN A 99 -6.52 -5.11 13.00
CA GLN A 99 -6.83 -6.54 13.15
C GLN A 99 -6.72 -7.31 11.84
N THR A 100 -7.09 -6.69 10.71
CA THR A 100 -7.10 -7.37 9.41
C THR A 100 -5.77 -7.28 8.67
N GLY A 101 -4.90 -6.34 9.03
CA GLY A 101 -3.69 -6.05 8.27
C GLY A 101 -3.96 -5.64 6.82
N ALA A 102 -5.17 -5.20 6.53
CA ALA A 102 -5.54 -4.69 5.21
C ALA A 102 -4.77 -3.41 4.89
N ARG A 103 -4.38 -3.23 3.64
CA ARG A 103 -3.83 -1.95 3.21
C ARG A 103 -4.93 -0.89 3.18
N VAL A 104 -4.57 0.37 3.48
CA VAL A 104 -5.53 1.47 3.41
C VAL A 104 -6.24 1.52 2.05
N SER A 105 -5.49 1.33 0.95
CA SER A 105 -6.07 1.28 -0.39
C SER A 105 -7.05 0.12 -0.60
N GLU A 106 -6.79 -1.05 -0.02
CA GLU A 106 -7.70 -2.20 -0.06
C GLU A 106 -8.97 -1.93 0.73
N PHE A 107 -8.81 -1.29 1.89
CA PHE A 107 -9.92 -0.97 2.78
C PHE A 107 -10.87 0.09 2.21
N VAL A 108 -10.35 1.10 1.50
CA VAL A 108 -11.16 2.15 0.86
C VAL A 108 -12.08 1.60 -0.23
N TYR A 109 -11.68 0.52 -0.90
CA TYR A 109 -12.49 -0.13 -1.93
C TYR A 109 -13.37 -1.26 -1.42
N LEU A 110 -13.34 -1.54 -0.11
CA LEU A 110 -14.15 -2.59 0.50
C LEU A 110 -15.64 -2.27 0.39
N GLN A 111 -16.42 -3.22 -0.08
CA GLN A 111 -17.86 -3.09 -0.24
C GLN A 111 -18.60 -3.83 0.87
N VAL A 112 -19.82 -3.36 1.21
CA VAL A 112 -20.66 -3.98 2.25
C VAL A 112 -20.88 -5.49 2.02
N PRO A 113 -21.14 -5.98 0.79
CA PRO A 113 -21.30 -7.42 0.54
C PRO A 113 -20.03 -8.26 0.75
N GLU A 114 -18.87 -7.61 0.89
CA GLU A 114 -17.58 -8.29 1.14
C GLU A 114 -17.30 -8.52 2.63
N VAL A 115 -18.19 -8.03 3.50
CA VAL A 115 -18.09 -8.15 4.96
C VAL A 115 -19.04 -9.25 5.44
N TYR A 116 -18.51 -10.44 5.63
CA TYR A 116 -19.24 -11.63 6.09
C TYR A 116 -19.23 -11.65 7.63
N VAL A 117 -20.15 -10.90 8.24
CA VAL A 117 -20.16 -10.69 9.69
C VAL A 117 -20.46 -11.99 10.44
N ASP A 118 -21.34 -12.84 9.91
CA ASP A 118 -21.75 -14.09 10.55
C ASP A 118 -20.66 -15.17 10.46
N GLU A 119 -19.93 -15.20 9.35
CA GLU A 119 -18.75 -16.07 9.17
C GLU A 119 -17.48 -15.50 9.80
N GLN A 120 -17.54 -14.30 10.35
CA GLN A 120 -16.38 -13.59 10.91
C GLN A 120 -15.23 -13.44 9.91
N MET A 121 -15.56 -13.12 8.67
CA MET A 121 -14.63 -13.03 7.57
C MET A 121 -14.79 -11.71 6.81
N LEU A 122 -13.70 -11.27 6.19
CA LEU A 122 -13.64 -10.12 5.30
C LEU A 122 -13.04 -10.56 3.97
N LEU A 123 -13.70 -10.31 2.85
CA LEU A 123 -13.15 -10.57 1.53
C LEU A 123 -12.48 -9.31 0.98
N ILE A 124 -11.18 -9.37 0.74
CA ILE A 124 -10.44 -8.30 0.08
C ILE A 124 -10.29 -8.64 -1.39
N THR A 125 -11.00 -7.94 -2.25
CA THR A 125 -11.02 -8.15 -3.71
C THR A 125 -9.99 -7.28 -4.44
N HIS A 126 -9.75 -6.07 -3.97
CA HIS A 126 -8.85 -5.08 -4.60
C HIS A 126 -7.41 -5.17 -4.06
N ALA A 127 -6.86 -6.38 -3.94
CA ALA A 127 -5.49 -6.56 -3.45
C ALA A 127 -4.43 -6.31 -4.55
N LYS A 128 -3.22 -5.96 -4.12
CA LYS A 128 -2.08 -5.76 -5.04
C LYS A 128 -1.83 -7.00 -5.87
N GLY A 129 -1.87 -6.84 -7.20
CA GLY A 129 -1.68 -7.94 -8.16
C GLY A 129 -2.95 -8.73 -8.47
N GLY A 130 -4.14 -8.19 -8.14
CA GLY A 130 -5.43 -8.81 -8.47
C GLY A 130 -5.77 -10.07 -7.66
N LYS A 131 -5.02 -10.36 -6.61
CA LYS A 131 -5.27 -11.55 -5.76
C LYS A 131 -6.33 -11.20 -4.72
N GLN A 132 -7.38 -12.03 -4.67
CA GLN A 132 -8.38 -11.94 -3.62
C GLN A 132 -7.96 -12.78 -2.42
N ARG A 133 -8.39 -12.38 -1.22
CA ARG A 133 -8.15 -13.14 0.00
C ARG A 133 -9.24 -12.93 1.04
N TYR A 134 -9.55 -13.98 1.78
CA TYR A 134 -10.34 -13.87 3.00
C TYR A 134 -9.43 -13.56 4.18
N VAL A 135 -9.90 -12.68 5.05
CA VAL A 135 -9.21 -12.30 6.30
C VAL A 135 -10.15 -12.58 7.46
N PRO A 136 -9.75 -13.38 8.46
CA PRO A 136 -10.57 -13.62 9.62
C PRO A 136 -10.69 -12.36 10.48
N LEU A 137 -11.87 -12.14 11.06
CA LEU A 137 -12.14 -11.07 12.01
C LEU A 137 -12.03 -11.62 13.43
N LEU A 138 -11.40 -10.87 14.32
CA LEU A 138 -11.39 -11.24 15.74
C LEU A 138 -12.82 -11.10 16.33
N PRO A 139 -13.19 -11.89 17.36
CA PRO A 139 -14.58 -12.03 17.83
C PRO A 139 -15.30 -10.74 18.19
N GLU A 140 -14.58 -9.73 18.63
CA GLU A 140 -15.17 -8.44 19.02
C GLU A 140 -15.56 -7.55 17.83
N LEU A 141 -14.82 -7.66 16.72
CA LEU A 141 -14.98 -6.78 15.56
C LEU A 141 -16.28 -7.03 14.77
N PRO A 142 -16.75 -8.28 14.58
CA PRO A 142 -18.03 -8.56 13.89
C PRO A 142 -19.22 -7.88 14.54
N HIS A 143 -19.28 -7.80 15.88
CA HIS A 143 -20.37 -7.14 16.57
C HIS A 143 -20.43 -5.63 16.27
N GLU A 144 -19.28 -4.95 16.30
CA GLU A 144 -19.18 -3.53 15.98
C GLU A 144 -19.49 -3.27 14.52
N LEU A 145 -18.98 -4.12 13.60
CA LEU A 145 -19.27 -4.03 12.16
C LEU A 145 -20.77 -4.25 11.89
N ARG A 146 -21.40 -5.22 12.54
CA ARG A 146 -22.87 -5.44 12.41
C ARG A 146 -23.66 -4.19 12.80
N THR A 147 -23.29 -3.57 13.89
CA THR A 147 -23.95 -2.33 14.36
C THR A 147 -23.74 -1.19 13.35
N TYR A 148 -22.52 -1.05 12.83
CA TYR A 148 -22.19 -0.01 11.85
C TYR A 148 -22.89 -0.21 10.49
N LEU A 149 -23.02 -1.47 10.05
CA LEU A 149 -23.58 -1.83 8.75
C LEU A 149 -25.10 -1.96 8.75
N ARG A 150 -25.76 -1.96 9.92
CA ARG A 150 -27.21 -2.21 10.05
C ARG A 150 -28.07 -1.44 9.05
N ASP A 151 -27.76 -0.17 8.84
CA ASP A 151 -28.53 0.73 7.98
C ASP A 151 -27.86 0.96 6.62
N ARG A 152 -26.84 0.18 6.28
CA ARG A 152 -26.05 0.30 5.04
C ARG A 152 -26.20 -0.95 4.20
N THR A 153 -26.88 -0.81 3.06
CA THR A 153 -27.08 -1.93 2.12
C THR A 153 -26.13 -1.92 0.94
N THR A 154 -25.62 -0.74 0.60
CA THR A 154 -24.74 -0.52 -0.57
C THR A 154 -23.70 0.56 -0.27
N GLY A 155 -22.58 0.51 -0.95
CA GLY A 155 -21.52 1.51 -0.89
C GLY A 155 -20.26 1.01 -0.17
N PRO A 156 -19.15 1.76 -0.36
CA PRO A 156 -17.94 1.55 0.43
C PRO A 156 -18.13 1.99 1.87
#